data_65d5c30dc92fb072648be8c8deaa4f27
#
_entry.id   65d5c30dc92fb072648be8c8deaa4f27
#
_cell.length_a   1.000
_cell.length_b   1.000
_cell.length_c   1.000
_cell.angle_alpha   90.00
_cell.angle_beta   90.00
_cell.angle_gamma   90.00
#
_symmetry.space_group_name_H-M   'P 1'
#
loop_
_entity.id
_entity.type
_entity.pdbx_description
1 polymer ?
#
loop_
_entity_poly.entity_id
_entity_poly.type
_entity_poly.pdbx_seq_one_letter_code
_entity_poly.pdbx_strand_id
1 'polypeptide(L)'
;LFGRSQCLKKKSADIDIFNLLSETPSPALKPAKKSLRQELLEPTGVKDLFKEGKININKHTCVGVQCKLCIKACPTNALYWKTGEVGIIEDLCVYCGACVLSCMVDDCIKIVRKRENGKTENFGKTRDVVLLANGLNAEKRYQRVREIFPSAEDYCKKYCRLK
;
A
#
# COMPACT_ATOMS: atom_id res chain seq x y z
N LEU A 1 -19.99 32.09 69.02
CA LEU A 1 -21.38 31.96 68.63
C LEU A 1 -21.42 31.03 67.37
N PHE A 2 -22.18 29.99 67.53
CA PHE A 2 -22.26 28.78 66.72
C PHE A 2 -22.70 29.03 65.27
N GLY A 3 -21.93 28.54 64.26
CA GLY A 3 -22.33 28.44 62.89
C GLY A 3 -22.43 26.97 62.46
N ARG A 4 -23.64 26.55 62.09
CA ARG A 4 -24.03 25.17 61.77
C ARG A 4 -23.33 24.63 60.51
N SER A 5 -22.68 23.50 60.66
CA SER A 5 -22.28 22.61 59.56
C SER A 5 -23.47 22.15 58.73
N GLN A 6 -23.48 22.53 57.45
CA GLN A 6 -24.38 21.91 56.48
C GLN A 6 -23.75 20.65 55.92
N CYS A 7 -24.32 19.53 56.27
CA CYS A 7 -23.98 18.21 55.77
C CYS A 7 -24.44 18.10 54.29
N LEU A 8 -23.45 18.08 53.38
CA LEU A 8 -23.66 17.81 51.97
C LEU A 8 -24.02 16.33 51.80
N LYS A 9 -25.30 16.05 51.57
CA LYS A 9 -25.78 14.74 51.11
C LYS A 9 -25.18 14.43 49.73
N LYS A 10 -24.23 13.51 49.65
CA LYS A 10 -23.82 12.88 48.40
C LYS A 10 -25.01 12.08 47.86
N LYS A 11 -25.58 12.57 46.74
CA LYS A 11 -26.45 11.73 45.90
C LYS A 11 -25.56 10.68 45.25
N SER A 12 -25.70 9.42 45.63
CA SER A 12 -25.20 8.29 44.89
C SER A 12 -25.95 8.27 43.55
N ALA A 13 -25.26 8.59 42.48
CA ALA A 13 -25.76 8.30 41.16
C ALA A 13 -25.65 6.79 40.97
N ASP A 14 -26.75 6.09 41.19
CA ASP A 14 -26.89 4.69 40.74
C ASP A 14 -26.81 4.72 39.22
N ILE A 15 -25.65 4.46 38.70
CA ILE A 15 -25.40 4.23 37.27
C ILE A 15 -26.00 2.86 36.98
N ASP A 16 -27.17 2.88 36.38
CA ASP A 16 -27.90 1.66 36.03
C ASP A 16 -27.19 0.98 34.85
N ILE A 17 -26.25 0.07 35.19
CA ILE A 17 -25.46 -0.69 34.23
C ILE A 17 -26.33 -1.44 33.23
N PHE A 18 -27.55 -1.82 33.62
CA PHE A 18 -28.50 -2.48 32.75
C PHE A 18 -29.04 -1.56 31.66
N ASN A 19 -29.19 -0.28 31.92
CA ASN A 19 -29.60 0.69 30.89
C ASN A 19 -28.49 0.97 29.87
N LEU A 20 -27.22 0.91 30.28
CA LEU A 20 -26.08 0.98 29.37
C LEU A 20 -25.93 -0.28 28.47
N LEU A 21 -26.41 -1.42 28.93
CA LEU A 21 -26.40 -2.68 28.16
C LEU A 21 -27.64 -2.84 27.29
N SER A 22 -28.71 -2.11 27.56
CA SER A 22 -29.96 -2.15 26.79
C SER A 22 -30.04 -1.10 25.70
N GLU A 23 -29.08 -0.19 25.57
CA GLU A 23 -28.94 0.63 24.38
C GLU A 23 -28.70 -0.32 23.20
N THR A 24 -29.77 -0.69 22.51
CA THR A 24 -29.69 -1.37 21.22
C THR A 24 -28.77 -0.56 20.34
N PRO A 25 -27.65 -1.14 19.86
CA PRO A 25 -26.78 -0.39 18.97
C PRO A 25 -27.62 0.05 17.78
N SER A 26 -27.73 1.37 17.61
CA SER A 26 -28.14 1.99 16.35
C SER A 26 -27.62 1.11 15.20
N PRO A 27 -28.36 0.90 14.09
CA PRO A 27 -27.89 0.04 13.02
C PRO A 27 -26.61 0.66 12.45
N ALA A 28 -25.50 0.37 13.12
CA ALA A 28 -24.19 0.65 12.62
C ALA A 28 -24.11 0.02 11.23
N LEU A 29 -23.88 0.83 10.20
CA LEU A 29 -23.57 0.36 8.86
C LEU A 29 -22.66 -0.85 9.03
N LYS A 30 -23.17 -2.03 8.65
CA LYS A 30 -22.38 -3.25 8.73
C LYS A 30 -21.09 -2.98 7.99
N PRO A 31 -19.90 -3.10 8.62
CA PRO A 31 -18.65 -2.82 7.92
C PRO A 31 -18.66 -3.70 6.68
N ALA A 32 -18.45 -3.08 5.52
CA ALA A 32 -18.37 -3.81 4.26
C ALA A 32 -17.39 -4.97 4.48
N LYS A 33 -17.81 -6.21 4.18
CA LYS A 33 -16.96 -7.39 4.37
C LYS A 33 -15.66 -7.13 3.63
N LYS A 34 -14.55 -7.00 4.36
CA LYS A 34 -13.21 -6.88 3.77
C LYS A 34 -13.00 -8.10 2.87
N SER A 35 -12.37 -7.90 1.73
CA SER A 35 -11.96 -9.03 0.90
C SER A 35 -10.85 -9.80 1.62
N LEU A 36 -10.76 -11.12 1.40
CA LEU A 36 -9.70 -11.96 1.95
C LEU A 36 -8.31 -11.36 1.69
N ARG A 37 -8.12 -10.82 0.48
CA ARG A 37 -6.89 -10.12 0.09
C ARG A 37 -6.58 -8.92 0.99
N GLN A 38 -7.58 -8.11 1.35
CA GLN A 38 -7.39 -6.95 2.24
C GLN A 38 -7.01 -7.40 3.65
N GLU A 39 -7.63 -8.44 4.16
CA GLU A 39 -7.29 -9.02 5.48
C GLU A 39 -5.86 -9.55 5.52
N LEU A 40 -5.39 -10.18 4.44
CA LEU A 40 -4.03 -10.72 4.34
C LEU A 40 -2.95 -9.62 4.19
N LEU A 41 -3.28 -8.50 3.54
CA LEU A 41 -2.33 -7.40 3.32
C LEU A 41 -2.27 -6.41 4.50
N GLU A 42 -3.34 -6.30 5.29
CA GLU A 42 -3.42 -5.36 6.42
C GLU A 42 -2.22 -5.47 7.40
N PRO A 43 -1.82 -6.68 7.87
CA PRO A 43 -0.69 -6.81 8.79
C PRO A 43 0.66 -6.48 8.16
N THR A 44 0.79 -6.50 6.83
CA THR A 44 2.04 -6.16 6.13
C THR A 44 2.22 -4.65 5.95
N GLY A 45 1.18 -3.85 6.17
CA GLY A 45 1.17 -2.40 5.96
C GLY A 45 1.35 -1.97 4.51
N VAL A 46 1.29 -2.90 3.57
CA VAL A 46 1.46 -2.63 2.13
C VAL A 46 0.13 -2.24 1.51
N LYS A 47 0.10 -1.10 0.82
CA LYS A 47 -1.10 -0.64 0.10
C LYS A 47 -1.27 -1.41 -1.20
N ASP A 48 -2.46 -1.92 -1.45
CA ASP A 48 -2.84 -2.52 -2.72
C ASP A 48 -3.20 -1.43 -3.74
N LEU A 49 -2.24 -1.10 -4.60
CA LEU A 49 -2.37 -0.06 -5.62
C LEU A 49 -2.85 -0.60 -6.97
N PHE A 50 -2.83 -1.92 -7.15
CA PHE A 50 -3.13 -2.56 -8.43
C PHE A 50 -4.12 -3.70 -8.20
N LYS A 51 -5.38 -3.47 -8.57
CA LYS A 51 -6.45 -4.46 -8.42
C LYS A 51 -6.33 -5.62 -9.40
N GLU A 52 -5.79 -5.33 -10.60
CA GLU A 52 -5.64 -6.31 -11.66
C GLU A 52 -4.17 -6.44 -12.05
N GLY A 53 -3.68 -7.65 -12.09
CA GLY A 53 -2.34 -7.96 -12.53
C GLY A 53 -2.12 -9.45 -12.72
N LYS A 54 -1.05 -9.77 -13.42
CA LYS A 54 -0.58 -11.14 -13.62
C LYS A 54 0.93 -11.17 -13.51
N ILE A 55 1.43 -12.17 -12.83
CA ILE A 55 2.87 -12.45 -12.74
C ILE A 55 3.13 -13.82 -13.35
N ASN A 56 4.17 -13.90 -14.14
CA ASN A 56 4.65 -15.14 -14.75
C ASN A 56 6.13 -15.30 -14.45
N ILE A 57 6.51 -16.48 -13.97
CA ILE A 57 7.90 -16.82 -13.64
C ILE A 57 8.34 -17.95 -14.53
N ASN A 58 9.39 -17.71 -15.32
CA ASN A 58 9.96 -18.71 -16.21
C ASN A 58 10.98 -19.54 -15.45
N LYS A 59 10.61 -20.78 -15.13
CA LYS A 59 11.48 -21.69 -14.39
C LYS A 59 12.74 -22.13 -15.16
N HIS A 60 12.71 -22.09 -16.49
CA HIS A 60 13.85 -22.50 -17.31
C HIS A 60 14.98 -21.46 -17.30
N THR A 61 14.64 -20.18 -17.14
CA THR A 61 15.63 -19.10 -17.06
C THR A 61 16.02 -18.76 -15.63
N CYS A 62 15.28 -19.27 -14.64
CA CYS A 62 15.56 -19.04 -13.24
C CYS A 62 16.83 -19.75 -12.78
N VAL A 63 17.75 -19.05 -12.12
CA VAL A 63 18.99 -19.60 -11.53
C VAL A 63 18.70 -20.65 -10.44
N GLY A 64 17.49 -20.62 -9.89
CA GLY A 64 17.03 -21.64 -8.97
C GLY A 64 17.34 -21.36 -7.49
N VAL A 65 17.54 -22.46 -6.73
CA VAL A 65 17.63 -22.44 -5.27
C VAL A 65 18.77 -21.57 -4.72
N GLN A 66 19.82 -21.37 -5.48
CA GLN A 66 20.98 -20.59 -5.05
C GLN A 66 20.72 -19.07 -5.05
N CYS A 67 19.80 -18.57 -5.89
CA CYS A 67 19.54 -17.15 -6.04
C CYS A 67 18.58 -16.63 -4.96
N LYS A 68 17.33 -17.05 -4.96
CA LYS A 68 16.23 -16.63 -4.04
C LYS A 68 16.06 -15.13 -3.82
N LEU A 69 16.65 -14.27 -4.67
CA LEU A 69 16.60 -12.81 -4.49
C LEU A 69 15.18 -12.26 -4.61
N CYS A 70 14.39 -12.77 -5.56
CA CYS A 70 12.99 -12.36 -5.73
C CYS A 70 12.14 -12.67 -4.51
N ILE A 71 12.38 -13.80 -3.82
CA ILE A 71 11.68 -14.17 -2.58
C ILE A 71 12.03 -13.20 -1.46
N LYS A 72 13.33 -12.90 -1.29
CA LYS A 72 13.80 -11.96 -0.26
C LYS A 72 13.34 -10.52 -0.51
N ALA A 73 13.18 -10.13 -1.78
CA ALA A 73 12.77 -8.79 -2.15
C ALA A 73 11.25 -8.57 -2.07
N CYS A 74 10.46 -9.61 -1.90
CA CYS A 74 9.01 -9.50 -1.89
C CYS A 74 8.51 -8.88 -0.57
N PRO A 75 7.86 -7.69 -0.59
CA PRO A 75 7.43 -7.01 0.63
C PRO A 75 6.27 -7.72 1.34
N THR A 76 5.52 -8.55 0.62
CA THR A 76 4.35 -9.26 1.15
C THR A 76 4.60 -10.75 1.32
N ASN A 77 5.84 -11.23 1.07
CA ASN A 77 6.20 -12.65 1.09
C ASN A 77 5.31 -13.52 0.17
N ALA A 78 4.79 -12.93 -0.91
CA ALA A 78 3.96 -13.65 -1.89
C ALA A 78 4.73 -14.71 -2.67
N LEU A 79 6.07 -14.65 -2.69
CA LEU A 79 6.92 -15.59 -3.40
C LEU A 79 7.56 -16.56 -2.42
N TYR A 80 7.54 -17.82 -2.75
CA TYR A 80 8.13 -18.89 -1.94
C TYR A 80 8.84 -19.93 -2.79
N TRP A 81 9.72 -20.70 -2.17
CA TRP A 81 10.39 -21.80 -2.85
C TRP A 81 9.53 -23.06 -2.78
N LYS A 82 9.17 -23.57 -3.93
CA LYS A 82 8.54 -24.88 -4.12
C LYS A 82 9.57 -25.82 -4.77
N THR A 83 9.40 -27.13 -4.66
CA THR A 83 10.33 -28.12 -5.17
C THR A 83 10.78 -27.82 -6.63
N GLY A 84 11.98 -27.24 -6.78
CA GLY A 84 12.59 -26.93 -8.08
C GLY A 84 12.16 -25.62 -8.74
N GLU A 85 11.23 -24.86 -8.18
CA GLU A 85 10.72 -23.62 -8.79
C GLU A 85 10.30 -22.57 -7.75
N VAL A 86 10.12 -21.33 -8.19
CA VAL A 86 9.55 -20.27 -7.37
C VAL A 86 8.03 -20.30 -7.53
N GLY A 87 7.33 -20.57 -6.44
CA GLY A 87 5.87 -20.50 -6.36
C GLY A 87 5.39 -19.10 -5.99
N ILE A 88 4.11 -18.83 -6.25
CA ILE A 88 3.46 -17.57 -5.93
C ILE A 88 2.14 -17.79 -5.20
N ILE A 89 1.85 -16.94 -4.22
CA ILE A 89 0.53 -16.78 -3.59
C ILE A 89 -0.08 -15.52 -4.18
N GLU A 90 -1.03 -15.70 -5.11
CA GLU A 90 -1.61 -14.58 -5.89
C GLU A 90 -2.32 -13.57 -4.99
N ASP A 91 -3.00 -14.04 -3.93
CA ASP A 91 -3.72 -13.20 -2.97
C ASP A 91 -2.81 -12.25 -2.17
N LEU A 92 -1.53 -12.59 -2.04
CA LEU A 92 -0.53 -11.74 -1.38
C LEU A 92 0.23 -10.86 -2.36
N CYS A 93 0.17 -11.13 -3.66
CA CYS A 93 0.93 -10.38 -4.65
C CYS A 93 0.30 -9.01 -4.94
N VAL A 94 1.02 -7.93 -4.65
CA VAL A 94 0.61 -6.54 -4.94
C VAL A 94 1.20 -6.00 -6.25
N TYR A 95 1.74 -6.84 -7.09
CA TYR A 95 2.33 -6.50 -8.40
C TYR A 95 3.30 -5.31 -8.38
N CYS A 96 4.03 -5.12 -7.27
CA CYS A 96 4.92 -3.97 -7.06
C CYS A 96 6.13 -3.93 -8.00
N GLY A 97 6.60 -5.07 -8.49
CA GLY A 97 7.77 -5.18 -9.37
C GLY A 97 9.12 -5.36 -8.66
N ALA A 98 9.14 -5.42 -7.33
CA ALA A 98 10.38 -5.60 -6.57
C ALA A 98 11.12 -6.90 -6.95
N CYS A 99 10.39 -7.97 -7.23
CA CYS A 99 10.96 -9.24 -7.68
C CYS A 99 11.64 -9.14 -9.05
N VAL A 100 11.09 -8.35 -9.99
CA VAL A 100 11.73 -8.11 -11.30
C VAL A 100 12.98 -7.26 -11.11
N LEU A 101 12.90 -6.21 -10.28
CA LEU A 101 14.04 -5.33 -9.99
C LEU A 101 15.23 -6.09 -9.37
N SER A 102 14.94 -7.09 -8.55
CA SER A 102 15.96 -7.90 -7.85
C SER A 102 16.38 -9.16 -8.63
N CYS A 103 15.74 -9.44 -9.76
CA CYS A 103 16.11 -10.60 -10.57
C CYS A 103 17.42 -10.36 -11.33
N MET A 104 18.34 -11.30 -11.25
CA MET A 104 19.61 -11.24 -11.97
C MET A 104 19.48 -11.59 -13.46
N VAL A 105 18.35 -12.20 -13.83
CA VAL A 105 18.11 -12.68 -15.19
C VAL A 105 16.94 -11.91 -15.78
N ASP A 106 17.18 -11.24 -16.90
CA ASP A 106 16.15 -10.55 -17.66
C ASP A 106 15.08 -11.52 -18.15
N ASP A 107 13.84 -11.07 -18.19
CA ASP A 107 12.67 -11.84 -18.65
C ASP A 107 12.37 -13.15 -17.88
N CYS A 108 13.06 -13.41 -16.77
CA CYS A 108 12.76 -14.53 -15.89
C CYS A 108 11.42 -14.34 -15.16
N ILE A 109 11.15 -13.11 -14.70
CA ILE A 109 9.88 -12.74 -14.06
C ILE A 109 9.23 -11.65 -14.90
N LYS A 110 8.01 -11.89 -15.37
CA LYS A 110 7.23 -10.92 -16.13
C LYS A 110 5.99 -10.53 -15.36
N ILE A 111 5.77 -9.24 -15.22
CA ILE A 111 4.59 -8.68 -14.55
C ILE A 111 3.81 -7.82 -15.54
N VAL A 112 2.52 -8.10 -15.61
CA VAL A 112 1.54 -7.26 -16.28
C VAL A 112 0.60 -6.76 -15.22
N ARG A 113 0.38 -5.44 -15.16
CA ARG A 113 -0.53 -4.82 -14.18
C ARG A 113 -1.30 -3.68 -14.82
N LYS A 114 -2.49 -3.44 -14.30
CA LYS A 114 -3.35 -2.35 -14.75
C LYS A 114 -3.50 -1.31 -13.64
N ARG A 115 -3.29 -0.05 -14.01
CA ARG A 115 -3.52 1.08 -13.10
C ARG A 115 -4.99 1.46 -13.06
N GLU A 116 -5.37 2.20 -12.03
CA GLU A 116 -6.73 2.77 -11.90
C GLU A 116 -7.12 3.65 -13.09
N ASN A 117 -6.16 4.32 -13.72
CA ASN A 117 -6.37 5.11 -14.95
C ASN A 117 -6.52 4.27 -16.24
N GLY A 118 -6.60 2.95 -16.13
CA GLY A 118 -6.72 2.02 -17.25
C GLY A 118 -5.42 1.69 -17.99
N LYS A 119 -4.31 2.36 -17.68
CA LYS A 119 -3.02 2.11 -18.32
C LYS A 119 -2.47 0.75 -17.92
N THR A 120 -2.18 -0.09 -18.90
CA THR A 120 -1.54 -1.40 -18.70
C THR A 120 -0.02 -1.23 -18.75
N GLU A 121 0.66 -1.78 -17.76
CA GLU A 121 2.12 -1.79 -17.63
C GLU A 121 2.60 -3.23 -17.73
N ASN A 122 3.61 -3.46 -18.57
CA ASN A 122 4.26 -4.76 -18.72
C ASN A 122 5.77 -4.57 -18.60
N PHE A 123 6.39 -5.36 -17.75
CA PHE A 123 7.83 -5.31 -17.54
C PHE A 123 8.38 -6.67 -17.12
N GLY A 124 9.54 -7.00 -17.63
CA GLY A 124 10.27 -8.24 -17.32
C GLY A 124 11.75 -7.99 -17.08
N LYS A 125 12.23 -6.78 -17.35
CA LYS A 125 13.63 -6.38 -17.18
C LYS A 125 13.76 -5.33 -16.08
N THR A 126 14.86 -5.40 -15.36
CA THR A 126 15.23 -4.40 -14.33
C THR A 126 15.18 -2.98 -14.89
N ARG A 127 15.69 -2.77 -16.11
CA ARG A 127 15.68 -1.50 -16.80
C ARG A 127 14.27 -0.91 -16.95
N ASP A 128 13.29 -1.73 -17.33
CA ASP A 128 11.91 -1.28 -17.56
C ASP A 128 11.26 -0.80 -16.25
N VAL A 129 11.52 -1.50 -15.14
CA VAL A 129 11.03 -1.09 -13.82
C VAL A 129 11.64 0.25 -13.39
N VAL A 130 12.94 0.44 -13.61
CA VAL A 130 13.63 1.70 -13.29
C VAL A 130 13.10 2.86 -14.14
N LEU A 131 12.92 2.65 -15.45
CA LEU A 131 12.36 3.67 -16.36
C LEU A 131 10.94 4.06 -15.96
N LEU A 132 10.11 3.06 -15.59
CA LEU A 132 8.76 3.30 -15.10
C LEU A 132 8.78 4.12 -13.81
N ALA A 133 9.61 3.76 -12.84
CA ALA A 133 9.76 4.47 -11.58
C ALA A 133 10.23 5.93 -11.79
N ASN A 134 11.18 6.15 -12.68
CA ASN A 134 11.67 7.48 -13.04
C ASN A 134 10.58 8.33 -13.70
N GLY A 135 9.80 7.76 -14.61
CA GLY A 135 8.66 8.43 -15.24
C GLY A 135 7.63 8.89 -14.21
N LEU A 136 7.25 8.01 -13.30
CA LEU A 136 6.31 8.33 -12.22
C LEU A 136 6.83 9.43 -11.28
N ASN A 137 8.11 9.40 -10.96
CA ASN A 137 8.72 10.41 -10.11
C ASN A 137 8.80 11.78 -10.82
N ALA A 138 9.08 11.79 -12.12
CA ALA A 138 9.09 13.01 -12.92
C ALA A 138 7.69 13.63 -12.98
N GLU A 139 6.66 12.84 -13.22
CA GLU A 139 5.26 13.30 -13.24
C GLU A 139 4.83 13.90 -11.90
N LYS A 140 5.12 13.22 -10.78
CA LYS A 140 4.83 13.73 -9.43
C LYS A 140 5.59 15.02 -9.10
N ARG A 141 6.82 15.17 -9.60
CA ARG A 141 7.59 16.42 -9.44
C ARG A 141 6.95 17.53 -10.24
N TYR A 142 6.56 17.27 -11.48
CA TYR A 142 5.90 18.24 -12.33
C TYR A 142 4.58 18.72 -11.74
N GLN A 143 3.74 17.80 -11.25
CA GLN A 143 2.49 18.13 -10.59
C GLN A 143 2.72 19.04 -9.37
N ARG A 144 3.67 18.71 -8.49
CA ARG A 144 4.02 19.54 -7.33
C ARG A 144 4.51 20.94 -7.73
N VAL A 145 5.34 21.02 -8.76
CA VAL A 145 5.82 22.33 -9.26
C VAL A 145 4.64 23.14 -9.78
N ARG A 146 3.71 22.54 -10.50
CA ARG A 146 2.52 23.19 -11.04
C ARG A 146 1.55 23.67 -9.96
N GLU A 147 1.41 22.90 -8.86
CA GLU A 147 0.62 23.32 -7.70
C GLU A 147 1.20 24.55 -7.00
N ILE A 148 2.52 24.60 -6.85
CA ILE A 148 3.22 25.71 -6.19
C ILE A 148 3.35 26.93 -7.10
N PHE A 149 3.54 26.71 -8.41
CA PHE A 149 3.73 27.72 -9.43
C PHE A 149 2.77 27.49 -10.59
N PRO A 150 1.54 28.02 -10.51
CA PRO A 150 0.53 27.83 -11.56
C PRO A 150 0.96 28.39 -12.92
N SER A 151 1.83 29.44 -12.92
CA SER A 151 2.36 30.05 -14.13
C SER A 151 3.89 30.03 -14.16
N ALA A 152 4.46 30.06 -15.37
CA ALA A 152 5.90 30.18 -15.55
C ALA A 152 6.44 31.51 -15.00
N GLU A 153 5.62 32.57 -15.05
CA GLU A 153 5.96 33.87 -14.52
C GLU A 153 6.19 33.87 -13.02
N ASP A 154 5.35 33.14 -12.27
CA ASP A 154 5.46 33.01 -10.81
C ASP A 154 6.75 32.28 -10.43
N TYR A 155 7.10 31.25 -11.20
CA TYR A 155 8.37 30.55 -11.04
C TYR A 155 9.56 31.50 -11.31
N CYS A 156 9.52 32.25 -12.43
CA CYS A 156 10.55 33.17 -12.80
C CYS A 156 10.71 34.33 -11.81
N LYS A 157 9.63 34.91 -11.29
CA LYS A 157 9.67 35.93 -10.23
C LYS A 157 10.45 35.47 -9.00
N LYS A 158 10.32 34.18 -8.66
CA LYS A 158 10.96 33.63 -7.44
C LYS A 158 12.40 33.18 -7.66
N TYR A 159 12.69 32.59 -8.82
CA TYR A 159 13.99 31.94 -9.07
C TYR A 159 14.82 32.55 -10.19
N CYS A 160 14.17 33.15 -11.21
CA CYS A 160 14.91 33.80 -12.28
C CYS A 160 15.23 35.25 -11.89
N ARG A 161 16.22 35.44 -11.04
CA ARG A 161 16.83 36.77 -10.87
C ARG A 161 17.64 37.04 -12.13
N LEU A 162 16.99 37.60 -13.11
CA LEU A 162 17.72 38.22 -14.23
C LEU A 162 18.61 39.33 -13.63
N LYS A 163 19.92 39.10 -13.67
CA LYS A 163 20.91 40.15 -13.40
C LYS A 163 20.91 41.17 -14.55
#